data_b68546abcc6f5d5cd350343d73e71501
#
_entry.id   b68546abcc6f5d5cd350343d73e71501
#
_cell.length_a   1.000
_cell.length_b   1.000
_cell.length_c   1.000
_cell.angle_alpha   90.00
_cell.angle_beta   90.00
_cell.angle_gamma   90.00
#
_symmetry.space_group_name_H-M   'P 1'
#
loop_
_entity.id
_entity.type
_entity.pdbx_description
1 polymer ?
#
loop_
_entity_poly.entity_id
_entity_poly.type
_entity_poly.pdbx_seq_one_letter_code
_entity_poly.pdbx_strand_id
1 'polypeptide(L)'
;MEIDDANPTIAPVTETGAVSELDPKQFAFLIVDNDPAHARAMTESLEKVGYRCDVATSGPEGKRKLEQNTYDVVITDLVMNDVDGMQILATAKQLLPEAEVVMVTGHATVTKAVEAMQLGAFNFLEKPITPNRLRAIAVKASEAVHLRQTNIDLRRRLDEKFGFEGIVFASPAMQHLIDRLKRIAPTDATVLITGESGTGKEMIARAIHQNSPRKAKRLVALNVRAVSETLVESELFGHVRGAYTDAVSDREGAFQYADGGTLFLDEAGDMPMSTQIKLLRVLEEHQITRVGDNKSIKVNVRLISATNRPLEKMIEDGQFRNDLYYRLKVVTVHLPPLRERREDIIPLMDHFRKQFIRRHNRGPCNFTPAVTRKFYAYSWPGNIRQLRNFVETMVVLDTDGRLDIDDLPPELDDAGGGGGVAGVGGTAGSFAGELPAEIHGDHSQGFRTGSGAGSSGGGGEKLGIGGNHGIQGLTGPAPDLIGKKMDDIERWAIEETLRLTAGNREEAAKILDIGARTLYRKLDKYKQEG
;
A
#
# COMPACT_ATOMS: atom_id res chain seq x y z
N MET A 1 -56.17 -1.48 -37.42
CA MET A 1 -55.16 -2.58 -37.32
C MET A 1 -53.96 -1.88 -36.72
N GLU A 2 -54.03 -1.81 -35.37
CA GLU A 2 -53.12 -1.07 -34.50
C GLU A 2 -51.84 -1.89 -34.31
N ILE A 3 -50.69 -1.23 -34.43
CA ILE A 3 -49.38 -1.81 -34.16
C ILE A 3 -48.96 -1.29 -32.78
N ASP A 4 -48.88 -2.21 -31.85
CA ASP A 4 -48.50 -2.01 -30.45
C ASP A 4 -46.97 -1.78 -30.37
N ASP A 5 -46.54 -0.58 -30.03
CA ASP A 5 -45.16 -0.20 -29.71
C ASP A 5 -44.90 -0.47 -28.21
N ALA A 6 -44.46 -1.66 -27.88
CA ALA A 6 -43.97 -1.99 -26.55
C ALA A 6 -42.47 -1.66 -26.44
N ASN A 7 -42.19 -0.50 -25.85
CA ASN A 7 -40.86 -0.06 -25.46
C ASN A 7 -40.42 -0.80 -24.17
N PRO A 8 -39.30 -1.55 -24.14
CA PRO A 8 -38.85 -2.20 -22.93
C PRO A 8 -38.26 -1.17 -21.95
N THR A 9 -38.92 -1.05 -20.83
CA THR A 9 -38.47 -0.30 -19.66
C THR A 9 -37.11 -0.80 -19.20
N ILE A 10 -36.08 0.04 -19.34
CA ILE A 10 -34.75 -0.20 -18.79
C ILE A 10 -34.85 -0.02 -17.26
N ALA A 11 -34.71 -1.11 -16.53
CA ALA A 11 -34.59 -1.09 -15.09
C ALA A 11 -33.31 -0.32 -14.66
N PRO A 12 -33.34 0.46 -13.58
CA PRO A 12 -32.15 1.19 -13.13
C PRO A 12 -31.08 0.20 -12.66
N VAL A 13 -29.89 0.34 -13.21
CA VAL A 13 -28.67 -0.34 -12.78
C VAL A 13 -28.35 0.16 -11.36
N THR A 14 -28.57 -0.65 -10.35
CA THR A 14 -28.07 -0.42 -9.00
C THR A 14 -26.57 -0.71 -9.00
N GLU A 15 -25.76 0.35 -9.11
CA GLU A 15 -24.35 0.30 -8.73
C GLU A 15 -24.25 0.15 -7.21
N THR A 16 -24.17 -1.07 -6.73
CA THR A 16 -23.84 -1.38 -5.34
C THR A 16 -22.34 -1.67 -5.25
N GLY A 17 -21.51 -0.62 -5.39
CA GLY A 17 -20.22 -0.59 -4.74
C GLY A 17 -20.46 -0.23 -3.28
N ALA A 18 -20.10 -1.09 -2.35
CA ALA A 18 -20.24 -0.87 -0.91
C ALA A 18 -19.38 0.33 -0.46
N VAL A 19 -19.92 1.53 -0.59
CA VAL A 19 -19.52 2.68 0.20
C VAL A 19 -20.10 2.44 1.58
N SER A 20 -19.24 2.25 2.60
CA SER A 20 -19.70 2.23 3.99
C SER A 20 -20.54 3.48 4.20
N GLU A 21 -21.83 3.31 4.52
CA GLU A 21 -22.75 4.44 4.78
C GLU A 21 -22.13 5.27 5.91
N LEU A 22 -21.68 6.47 5.59
CA LEU A 22 -21.18 7.43 6.56
C LEU A 22 -22.33 7.75 7.53
N ASP A 23 -22.11 7.56 8.83
CA ASP A 23 -23.10 7.94 9.84
C ASP A 23 -23.23 9.49 9.87
N PRO A 24 -24.37 10.07 9.45
CA PRO A 24 -24.54 11.51 9.39
C PRO A 24 -24.37 12.19 10.76
N LYS A 25 -24.58 11.47 11.86
CA LYS A 25 -24.45 12.00 13.23
C LYS A 25 -23.02 12.41 13.60
N GLN A 26 -22.02 11.93 12.85
CA GLN A 26 -20.62 12.28 13.08
C GLN A 26 -20.28 13.68 12.59
N PHE A 27 -21.09 14.27 11.71
CA PHE A 27 -20.80 15.57 11.07
C PHE A 27 -21.59 16.69 11.73
N ALA A 28 -20.89 17.79 12.02
CA ALA A 28 -21.46 19.02 12.56
C ALA A 28 -21.57 20.08 11.46
N PHE A 29 -22.77 20.61 11.27
CA PHE A 29 -23.08 21.64 10.28
C PHE A 29 -23.33 22.98 10.98
N LEU A 30 -22.82 24.07 10.41
CA LEU A 30 -23.22 25.43 10.76
C LEU A 30 -24.00 26.02 9.57
N ILE A 31 -25.21 26.50 9.83
CA ILE A 31 -26.05 27.18 8.85
C ILE A 31 -26.14 28.66 9.20
N VAL A 32 -25.69 29.53 8.29
CA VAL A 32 -25.68 30.98 8.48
C VAL A 32 -26.57 31.61 7.40
N ASP A 33 -27.72 32.14 7.78
CA ASP A 33 -28.66 32.80 6.86
C ASP A 33 -29.40 33.89 7.65
N ASN A 34 -29.46 35.11 7.12
CA ASN A 34 -30.15 36.22 7.75
C ASN A 34 -31.69 36.14 7.68
N ASP A 35 -32.23 35.18 6.91
CA ASP A 35 -33.64 34.79 6.97
C ASP A 35 -33.83 33.61 7.92
N PRO A 36 -34.43 33.83 9.13
CA PRO A 36 -34.61 32.74 10.11
C PRO A 36 -35.51 31.61 9.61
N ALA A 37 -36.47 31.91 8.71
CA ALA A 37 -37.37 30.90 8.15
C ALA A 37 -36.60 29.99 7.19
N HIS A 38 -35.73 30.55 6.37
CA HIS A 38 -34.88 29.84 5.42
C HIS A 38 -33.82 29.00 6.17
N ALA A 39 -33.13 29.58 7.17
CA ALA A 39 -32.18 28.87 8.01
C ALA A 39 -32.82 27.65 8.69
N ARG A 40 -34.02 27.82 9.26
CA ARG A 40 -34.77 26.72 9.91
C ARG A 40 -35.17 25.63 8.93
N ALA A 41 -35.65 25.99 7.73
CA ALA A 41 -36.02 25.00 6.72
C ALA A 41 -34.83 24.16 6.24
N MET A 42 -33.64 24.75 6.11
CA MET A 42 -32.40 24.04 5.80
C MET A 42 -32.02 23.10 6.94
N THR A 43 -32.06 23.58 8.18
CA THR A 43 -31.76 22.79 9.39
C THR A 43 -32.66 21.57 9.48
N GLU A 44 -33.98 21.75 9.45
CA GLU A 44 -34.96 20.65 9.50
C GLU A 44 -34.74 19.61 8.39
N SER A 45 -34.34 20.08 7.19
CA SER A 45 -34.04 19.19 6.07
C SER A 45 -32.81 18.31 6.31
N LEU A 46 -31.77 18.82 6.96
CA LEU A 46 -30.52 18.10 7.27
C LEU A 46 -30.66 17.22 8.51
N GLU A 47 -31.33 17.71 9.56
CA GLU A 47 -31.61 16.93 10.79
C GLU A 47 -32.49 15.70 10.50
N LYS A 48 -33.43 15.76 9.54
CA LYS A 48 -34.20 14.59 9.09
C LYS A 48 -33.35 13.46 8.53
N VAL A 49 -32.13 13.77 8.07
CA VAL A 49 -31.16 12.77 7.58
C VAL A 49 -30.20 12.34 8.69
N GLY A 50 -30.17 13.07 9.82
CA GLY A 50 -29.39 12.74 11.00
C GLY A 50 -28.19 13.64 11.25
N TYR A 51 -27.94 14.68 10.46
CA TYR A 51 -26.88 15.63 10.70
C TYR A 51 -27.11 16.48 11.94
N ARG A 52 -26.05 16.87 12.65
CA ARG A 52 -26.11 17.82 13.76
C ARG A 52 -25.96 19.24 13.20
N CYS A 53 -26.94 20.11 13.44
CA CYS A 53 -26.95 21.43 12.86
C CYS A 53 -27.03 22.53 13.92
N ASP A 54 -26.14 23.51 13.79
CA ASP A 54 -26.24 24.78 14.51
C ASP A 54 -26.67 25.88 13.52
N VAL A 55 -27.45 26.84 14.02
CA VAL A 55 -27.98 27.94 13.21
C VAL A 55 -27.45 29.28 13.72
N ALA A 56 -27.01 30.13 12.79
CA ALA A 56 -26.74 31.55 13.03
C ALA A 56 -27.63 32.37 12.12
N THR A 57 -28.36 33.34 12.70
CA THR A 57 -29.30 34.20 11.96
C THR A 57 -28.69 35.54 11.51
N SER A 58 -27.37 35.67 11.68
CA SER A 58 -26.61 36.82 11.20
C SER A 58 -25.15 36.45 10.95
N GLY A 59 -24.47 37.23 10.09
CA GLY A 59 -23.04 37.03 9.83
C GLY A 59 -22.15 37.18 11.08
N PRO A 60 -22.32 38.21 11.95
CA PRO A 60 -21.57 38.30 13.20
C PRO A 60 -21.77 37.12 14.15
N GLU A 61 -23.00 36.56 14.23
CA GLU A 61 -23.29 35.35 15.01
C GLU A 61 -22.58 34.13 14.40
N GLY A 62 -22.62 33.98 13.09
CA GLY A 62 -21.92 32.91 12.35
C GLY A 62 -20.42 32.94 12.63
N LYS A 63 -19.80 34.13 12.55
CA LYS A 63 -18.38 34.31 12.86
C LYS A 63 -18.04 33.92 14.29
N ARG A 64 -18.83 34.37 15.28
CA ARG A 64 -18.66 34.02 16.69
C ARG A 64 -18.76 32.50 16.92
N LYS A 65 -19.71 31.84 16.26
CA LYS A 65 -19.85 30.37 16.36
C LYS A 65 -18.67 29.64 15.78
N LEU A 66 -18.10 30.10 14.65
CA LEU A 66 -16.87 29.57 14.06
C LEU A 66 -15.65 29.74 14.98
N GLU A 67 -15.61 30.80 15.79
CA GLU A 67 -14.54 31.03 16.77
C GLU A 67 -14.68 30.16 18.02
N GLN A 68 -15.90 29.73 18.37
CA GLN A 68 -16.19 29.00 19.61
C GLN A 68 -16.33 27.48 19.43
N ASN A 69 -16.70 27.03 18.23
CA ASN A 69 -17.01 25.62 17.96
C ASN A 69 -16.31 25.15 16.68
N THR A 70 -16.23 23.83 16.54
CA THR A 70 -15.73 23.17 15.34
C THR A 70 -16.89 22.64 14.51
N TYR A 71 -16.84 22.86 13.20
CA TYR A 71 -17.84 22.38 12.23
C TYR A 71 -17.14 21.69 11.07
N ASP A 72 -17.76 20.65 10.54
CA ASP A 72 -17.29 19.92 9.37
C ASP A 72 -17.76 20.57 8.06
N VAL A 73 -18.99 21.11 8.08
CA VAL A 73 -19.58 21.78 6.92
C VAL A 73 -20.23 23.09 7.36
N VAL A 74 -19.97 24.16 6.61
CA VAL A 74 -20.60 25.46 6.80
C VAL A 74 -21.46 25.78 5.58
N ILE A 75 -22.74 26.08 5.78
CA ILE A 75 -23.64 26.54 4.74
C ILE A 75 -23.97 27.99 5.05
N THR A 76 -23.61 28.92 4.16
CA THR A 76 -23.78 30.35 4.42
C THR A 76 -24.49 31.04 3.26
N ASP A 77 -25.44 31.94 3.57
CA ASP A 77 -25.94 32.87 2.59
C ASP A 77 -24.83 33.85 2.16
N LEU A 78 -24.77 34.15 0.87
CA LEU A 78 -23.81 35.08 0.30
C LEU A 78 -24.16 36.52 0.70
N VAL A 79 -25.44 36.90 0.70
CA VAL A 79 -25.89 38.26 0.91
C VAL A 79 -26.52 38.42 2.28
N MET A 80 -25.73 38.98 3.19
CA MET A 80 -26.14 39.31 4.57
C MET A 80 -25.73 40.76 4.88
N ASN A 81 -26.34 41.37 5.90
CA ASN A 81 -26.19 42.81 6.14
C ASN A 81 -24.79 43.26 6.57
N ASP A 82 -24.27 42.74 7.73
CA ASP A 82 -23.05 43.27 8.33
C ASP A 82 -21.80 42.50 7.95
N VAL A 83 -21.88 41.18 7.98
CA VAL A 83 -20.82 40.22 7.60
C VAL A 83 -21.41 39.36 6.49
N ASP A 84 -20.89 39.46 5.28
CA ASP A 84 -21.35 38.69 4.14
C ASP A 84 -20.81 37.24 4.13
N GLY A 85 -21.38 36.41 3.25
CA GLY A 85 -20.97 35.01 3.14
C GLY A 85 -19.53 34.82 2.69
N MET A 86 -18.93 35.76 1.97
CA MET A 86 -17.52 35.72 1.57
C MET A 86 -16.59 35.86 2.78
N GLN A 87 -16.97 36.72 3.73
CA GLN A 87 -16.24 36.88 4.99
C GLN A 87 -16.38 35.65 5.89
N ILE A 88 -17.58 35.01 5.92
CA ILE A 88 -17.79 33.72 6.60
C ILE A 88 -16.92 32.64 5.97
N LEU A 89 -16.87 32.55 4.64
CA LEU A 89 -16.00 31.61 3.92
C LEU A 89 -14.53 31.82 4.30
N ALA A 90 -14.04 33.05 4.25
CA ALA A 90 -12.65 33.37 4.61
C ALA A 90 -12.34 33.02 6.06
N THR A 91 -13.26 33.35 6.99
CA THR A 91 -13.11 33.03 8.42
C THR A 91 -13.12 31.51 8.65
N ALA A 92 -14.06 30.78 8.03
CA ALA A 92 -14.13 29.34 8.13
C ALA A 92 -12.87 28.66 7.61
N LYS A 93 -12.34 29.08 6.45
CA LYS A 93 -11.10 28.51 5.90
C LYS A 93 -9.85 28.87 6.71
N GLN A 94 -9.87 30.01 7.40
CA GLN A 94 -8.77 30.39 8.30
C GLN A 94 -8.80 29.62 9.63
N LEU A 95 -9.96 29.48 10.27
CA LEU A 95 -10.10 28.85 11.58
C LEU A 95 -10.27 27.33 11.50
N LEU A 96 -10.99 26.87 10.50
CA LEU A 96 -11.33 25.46 10.26
C LEU A 96 -10.95 25.07 8.81
N PRO A 97 -9.66 24.95 8.48
CA PRO A 97 -9.20 24.71 7.11
C PRO A 97 -9.73 23.40 6.52
N GLU A 98 -10.09 22.45 7.37
CA GLU A 98 -10.64 21.15 6.97
C GLU A 98 -12.15 21.18 6.68
N ALA A 99 -12.86 22.23 7.14
CA ALA A 99 -14.29 22.36 6.92
C ALA A 99 -14.61 22.69 5.46
N GLU A 100 -15.68 22.09 4.94
CA GLU A 100 -16.20 22.42 3.62
C GLU A 100 -17.25 23.52 3.72
N VAL A 101 -17.16 24.53 2.84
CA VAL A 101 -18.07 25.68 2.85
C VAL A 101 -18.93 25.68 1.60
N VAL A 102 -20.26 25.67 1.79
CA VAL A 102 -21.27 25.75 0.74
C VAL A 102 -21.90 27.14 0.77
N MET A 103 -21.81 27.85 -0.34
CA MET A 103 -22.38 29.18 -0.50
C MET A 103 -23.81 29.09 -1.01
N VAL A 104 -24.71 29.88 -0.46
CA VAL A 104 -26.12 29.97 -0.86
C VAL A 104 -26.41 31.41 -1.34
N THR A 105 -27.20 31.60 -2.38
CA THR A 105 -27.58 32.94 -2.84
C THR A 105 -28.88 32.96 -3.61
N GLY A 106 -29.62 34.07 -3.49
CA GLY A 106 -30.81 34.35 -4.33
C GLY A 106 -30.48 35.04 -5.67
N HIS A 107 -29.26 35.56 -5.84
CA HIS A 107 -28.80 36.23 -7.04
C HIS A 107 -27.40 35.78 -7.40
N ALA A 108 -27.31 34.67 -8.11
CA ALA A 108 -26.05 34.14 -8.59
C ALA A 108 -25.53 34.98 -9.77
N THR A 109 -24.53 35.85 -9.52
CA THR A 109 -23.72 36.33 -10.64
C THR A 109 -22.56 35.34 -10.81
N VAL A 110 -22.28 34.97 -12.07
CA VAL A 110 -21.17 34.05 -12.39
C VAL A 110 -19.85 34.50 -11.75
N THR A 111 -19.64 35.82 -11.70
CA THR A 111 -18.42 36.42 -11.09
C THR A 111 -18.27 36.08 -9.61
N LYS A 112 -19.31 36.24 -8.80
CA LYS A 112 -19.26 35.95 -7.36
C LYS A 112 -19.14 34.44 -7.07
N ALA A 113 -19.76 33.61 -7.91
CA ALA A 113 -19.60 32.16 -7.78
C ALA A 113 -18.16 31.74 -8.08
N VAL A 114 -17.54 32.29 -9.13
CA VAL A 114 -16.12 32.01 -9.45
C VAL A 114 -15.20 32.51 -8.34
N GLU A 115 -15.42 33.70 -7.79
CA GLU A 115 -14.65 34.26 -6.68
C GLU A 115 -14.74 33.37 -5.44
N ALA A 116 -15.95 32.92 -5.06
CA ALA A 116 -16.15 32.02 -3.93
C ALA A 116 -15.40 30.69 -4.14
N MET A 117 -15.45 30.11 -5.33
CA MET A 117 -14.70 28.89 -5.65
C MET A 117 -13.19 29.10 -5.58
N GLN A 118 -12.67 30.25 -6.03
CA GLN A 118 -11.25 30.60 -5.92
C GLN A 118 -10.79 30.75 -4.46
N LEU A 119 -11.68 31.22 -3.58
CA LEU A 119 -11.43 31.31 -2.15
C LEU A 119 -11.63 29.99 -1.39
N GLY A 120 -11.94 28.92 -2.11
CA GLY A 120 -12.02 27.56 -1.55
C GLY A 120 -13.41 27.15 -1.08
N ALA A 121 -14.49 27.75 -1.60
CA ALA A 121 -15.83 27.19 -1.40
C ALA A 121 -15.94 25.80 -2.05
N PHE A 122 -16.61 24.88 -1.38
CA PHE A 122 -16.84 23.53 -1.88
C PHE A 122 -17.89 23.52 -3.00
N ASN A 123 -18.95 24.30 -2.81
CA ASN A 123 -20.04 24.36 -3.77
C ASN A 123 -20.83 25.67 -3.63
N PHE A 124 -21.68 25.92 -4.62
CA PHE A 124 -22.53 27.10 -4.70
C PHE A 124 -23.97 26.67 -5.01
N LEU A 125 -24.94 27.14 -4.22
CA LEU A 125 -26.36 26.83 -4.34
C LEU A 125 -27.18 28.07 -4.62
N GLU A 126 -28.03 28.02 -5.65
CA GLU A 126 -28.97 29.08 -5.96
C GLU A 126 -30.32 28.83 -5.29
N LYS A 127 -30.88 29.87 -4.66
CA LYS A 127 -32.26 29.89 -4.12
C LYS A 127 -33.28 29.97 -5.27
N PRO A 128 -34.41 29.21 -5.24
CA PRO A 128 -34.89 28.40 -4.11
C PRO A 128 -34.19 27.03 -4.02
N ILE A 129 -33.80 26.66 -2.80
CA ILE A 129 -33.12 25.41 -2.55
C ILE A 129 -34.14 24.30 -2.26
N THR A 130 -34.15 23.26 -3.08
CA THR A 130 -34.96 22.09 -2.80
C THR A 130 -34.29 21.19 -1.73
N PRO A 131 -35.07 20.54 -0.83
CA PRO A 131 -34.50 19.64 0.20
C PRO A 131 -33.60 18.55 -0.39
N ASN A 132 -33.94 17.99 -1.55
CA ASN A 132 -33.16 16.96 -2.20
C ASN A 132 -31.79 17.48 -2.68
N ARG A 133 -31.73 18.70 -3.24
CA ARG A 133 -30.48 19.31 -3.68
C ARG A 133 -29.57 19.65 -2.50
N LEU A 134 -30.16 20.18 -1.41
CA LEU A 134 -29.44 20.46 -0.17
C LEU A 134 -28.81 19.19 0.41
N ARG A 135 -29.61 18.12 0.56
CA ARG A 135 -29.11 16.82 1.08
C ARG A 135 -28.03 16.21 0.19
N ALA A 136 -28.20 16.24 -1.14
CA ALA A 136 -27.20 15.71 -2.06
C ALA A 136 -25.83 16.43 -1.91
N ILE A 137 -25.85 17.75 -1.69
CA ILE A 137 -24.63 18.52 -1.47
C ILE A 137 -24.06 18.27 -0.07
N ALA A 138 -24.91 18.16 0.96
CA ALA A 138 -24.48 17.82 2.30
C ALA A 138 -23.74 16.46 2.34
N VAL A 139 -24.27 15.44 1.66
CA VAL A 139 -23.62 14.13 1.53
C VAL A 139 -22.24 14.28 0.89
N LYS A 140 -22.15 14.96 -0.27
CA LYS A 140 -20.87 15.17 -0.97
C LYS A 140 -19.86 15.97 -0.14
N ALA A 141 -20.30 16.98 0.61
CA ALA A 141 -19.43 17.75 1.50
C ALA A 141 -18.93 16.86 2.66
N SER A 142 -19.80 16.06 3.27
CA SER A 142 -19.43 15.12 4.32
C SER A 142 -18.44 14.05 3.82
N GLU A 143 -18.64 13.53 2.61
CA GLU A 143 -17.69 12.60 1.97
C GLU A 143 -16.30 13.24 1.77
N ALA A 144 -16.28 14.49 1.30
CA ALA A 144 -15.02 15.22 1.10
C ALA A 144 -14.27 15.45 2.42
N VAL A 145 -15.00 15.84 3.48
CA VAL A 145 -14.43 15.99 4.84
C VAL A 145 -13.88 14.65 5.34
N HIS A 146 -14.67 13.58 5.25
CA HIS A 146 -14.27 12.24 5.69
C HIS A 146 -13.02 11.73 4.96
N LEU A 147 -12.98 11.86 3.64
CA LEU A 147 -11.81 11.48 2.84
C LEU A 147 -10.56 12.27 3.25
N ARG A 148 -10.72 13.57 3.52
CA ARG A 148 -9.61 14.42 3.97
C ARG A 148 -9.12 14.01 5.35
N GLN A 149 -10.02 13.81 6.32
CA GLN A 149 -9.69 13.35 7.67
C GLN A 149 -9.00 11.97 7.64
N THR A 150 -9.56 11.02 6.89
CA THR A 150 -8.95 9.69 6.70
C THR A 150 -7.54 9.80 6.11
N ASN A 151 -7.33 10.68 5.13
CA ASN A 151 -6.00 10.90 4.54
C ASN A 151 -5.01 11.49 5.55
N ILE A 152 -5.45 12.43 6.41
CA ILE A 152 -4.63 13.00 7.48
C ILE A 152 -4.26 11.91 8.50
N ASP A 153 -5.23 11.11 8.94
CA ASP A 153 -4.99 10.03 9.89
C ASP A 153 -4.06 8.94 9.33
N LEU A 154 -4.24 8.58 8.07
CA LEU A 154 -3.33 7.64 7.39
C LEU A 154 -1.90 8.20 7.30
N ARG A 155 -1.76 9.48 6.95
CA ARG A 155 -0.44 10.16 6.94
C ARG A 155 0.19 10.19 8.32
N ARG A 156 -0.58 10.53 9.37
CA ARG A 156 -0.09 10.52 10.75
C ARG A 156 0.38 9.13 11.18
N ARG A 157 -0.39 8.07 10.87
CA ARG A 157 0.02 6.69 11.12
C ARG A 157 1.28 6.29 10.36
N LEU A 158 1.46 6.81 9.13
CA LEU A 158 2.70 6.62 8.36
C LEU A 158 3.87 7.37 9.00
N ASP A 159 3.68 8.61 9.46
CA ASP A 159 4.70 9.39 10.17
C ASP A 159 5.12 8.66 11.47
N GLU A 160 4.16 8.18 12.27
CA GLU A 160 4.41 7.42 13.49
C GLU A 160 5.12 6.08 13.22
N LYS A 161 4.81 5.41 12.12
CA LYS A 161 5.37 4.08 11.78
C LYS A 161 6.73 4.15 11.08
N PHE A 162 6.91 5.13 10.19
CA PHE A 162 8.07 5.23 9.31
C PHE A 162 8.90 6.49 9.54
N GLY A 163 8.49 7.39 10.45
CA GLY A 163 9.32 8.47 10.95
C GLY A 163 10.52 7.93 11.76
N PHE A 164 11.47 8.79 12.12
CA PHE A 164 12.59 8.39 12.97
C PHE A 164 12.13 7.89 14.34
N GLU A 165 10.99 8.36 14.83
CA GLU A 165 10.34 7.94 16.07
C GLU A 165 9.84 6.50 16.03
N GLY A 166 9.56 5.97 14.84
CA GLY A 166 9.15 4.57 14.63
C GLY A 166 10.30 3.57 14.65
N ILE A 167 11.56 4.04 14.67
CA ILE A 167 12.73 3.15 14.71
C ILE A 167 13.04 2.78 16.15
N VAL A 168 12.96 1.48 16.46
CA VAL A 168 13.24 0.96 17.79
C VAL A 168 14.74 0.70 17.96
N PHE A 169 15.36 1.39 18.90
CA PHE A 169 16.77 1.23 19.26
C PHE A 169 17.05 1.77 20.68
N ALA A 170 18.19 1.39 21.26
CA ALA A 170 18.69 1.91 22.51
C ALA A 170 20.20 2.20 22.47
N SER A 171 20.90 1.67 21.44
CA SER A 171 22.35 1.80 21.34
C SER A 171 22.78 3.23 20.97
N PRO A 172 23.91 3.73 21.54
CA PRO A 172 24.49 5.02 21.16
C PRO A 172 24.86 5.08 19.66
N ALA A 173 25.29 3.98 19.08
CA ALA A 173 25.63 3.89 17.66
C ALA A 173 24.43 4.24 16.76
N MET A 174 23.24 3.71 17.07
CA MET A 174 22.03 4.02 16.34
C MET A 174 21.55 5.45 16.64
N GLN A 175 21.71 5.95 17.87
CA GLN A 175 21.38 7.36 18.18
C GLN A 175 22.18 8.33 17.31
N HIS A 176 23.51 8.15 17.23
CA HIS A 176 24.37 8.99 16.37
C HIS A 176 24.00 8.86 14.88
N LEU A 177 23.64 7.67 14.43
CA LEU A 177 23.18 7.45 13.07
C LEU A 177 21.88 8.21 12.79
N ILE A 178 20.89 8.10 13.66
CA ILE A 178 19.60 8.82 13.54
C ILE A 178 19.81 10.34 13.53
N ASP A 179 20.66 10.87 14.42
CA ASP A 179 20.94 12.31 14.46
C ASP A 179 21.63 12.80 13.17
N ARG A 180 22.45 11.96 12.54
CA ARG A 180 23.01 12.23 11.22
C ARG A 180 21.93 12.18 10.13
N LEU A 181 21.02 11.20 10.18
CA LEU A 181 19.93 11.07 9.22
C LEU A 181 18.94 12.24 9.29
N LYS A 182 18.67 12.78 10.47
CA LYS A 182 17.84 14.00 10.65
C LYS A 182 18.38 15.21 9.88
N ARG A 183 19.71 15.30 9.71
CA ARG A 183 20.36 16.34 8.90
C ARG A 183 20.38 16.05 7.41
N ILE A 184 20.39 14.77 7.03
CA ILE A 184 20.43 14.32 5.62
C ILE A 184 19.03 14.32 5.00
N ALA A 185 18.01 13.92 5.74
CA ALA A 185 16.66 13.72 5.23
C ALA A 185 16.07 14.98 4.54
N PRO A 186 16.24 16.20 5.05
CA PRO A 186 15.72 17.40 4.40
C PRO A 186 16.39 17.78 3.08
N THR A 187 17.53 17.16 2.73
CA THR A 187 18.25 17.45 1.50
C THR A 187 17.82 16.52 0.36
N ASP A 188 18.06 16.91 -0.90
CA ASP A 188 17.86 16.06 -2.06
C ASP A 188 19.08 15.19 -2.42
N ALA A 189 20.11 15.15 -1.55
CA ALA A 189 21.33 14.40 -1.78
C ALA A 189 21.03 12.90 -1.96
N THR A 190 21.79 12.27 -2.89
CA THR A 190 21.80 10.82 -3.05
C THR A 190 22.39 10.16 -1.80
N VAL A 191 21.74 9.11 -1.31
CA VAL A 191 22.16 8.39 -0.10
C VAL A 191 22.48 6.94 -0.43
N LEU A 192 23.68 6.49 -0.06
CA LEU A 192 24.08 5.10 -0.12
C LEU A 192 24.04 4.49 1.29
N ILE A 193 23.19 3.51 1.50
CA ILE A 193 23.04 2.78 2.75
C ILE A 193 23.80 1.46 2.63
N THR A 194 24.79 1.24 3.49
CA THR A 194 25.57 0.00 3.53
C THR A 194 25.31 -0.75 4.82
N GLY A 195 25.46 -2.06 4.80
CA GLY A 195 25.30 -2.92 5.98
C GLY A 195 24.84 -4.32 5.62
N GLU A 196 25.01 -5.26 6.54
CA GLU A 196 24.65 -6.65 6.34
C GLU A 196 23.16 -6.85 6.01
N SER A 197 22.83 -8.03 5.46
CA SER A 197 21.44 -8.39 5.22
C SER A 197 20.66 -8.42 6.55
N GLY A 198 19.42 -7.92 6.54
CA GLY A 198 18.56 -7.93 7.73
C GLY A 198 18.87 -6.87 8.79
N THR A 199 19.77 -5.90 8.55
CA THR A 199 20.09 -4.81 9.50
C THR A 199 19.04 -3.72 9.57
N GLY A 200 18.10 -3.66 8.61
CA GLY A 200 17.03 -2.65 8.55
C GLY A 200 17.26 -1.53 7.53
N LYS A 201 18.07 -1.74 6.48
CA LYS A 201 18.36 -0.74 5.43
C LYS A 201 17.11 -0.13 4.81
N GLU A 202 16.10 -0.94 4.52
CA GLU A 202 14.82 -0.46 3.96
C GLU A 202 14.06 0.45 4.94
N MET A 203 14.04 0.12 6.24
CA MET A 203 13.42 0.97 7.27
C MET A 203 14.09 2.34 7.33
N ILE A 204 15.42 2.40 7.24
CA ILE A 204 16.17 3.65 7.18
C ILE A 204 15.84 4.45 5.91
N ALA A 205 15.74 3.80 4.75
CA ALA A 205 15.36 4.46 3.50
C ALA A 205 13.94 5.09 3.60
N ARG A 206 12.99 4.35 4.17
CA ARG A 206 11.63 4.84 4.44
C ARG A 206 11.64 6.03 5.40
N ALA A 207 12.42 5.95 6.48
CA ALA A 207 12.56 7.04 7.45
C ALA A 207 13.19 8.30 6.82
N ILE A 208 14.19 8.17 5.94
CA ILE A 208 14.77 9.29 5.19
C ILE A 208 13.70 9.94 4.31
N HIS A 209 12.92 9.15 3.57
CA HIS A 209 11.85 9.67 2.72
C HIS A 209 10.78 10.39 3.55
N GLN A 210 10.30 9.77 4.64
CA GLN A 210 9.23 10.29 5.49
C GLN A 210 9.61 11.61 6.18
N ASN A 211 10.90 11.83 6.44
CA ASN A 211 11.42 13.08 7.02
C ASN A 211 12.00 14.04 5.96
N SER A 212 11.67 13.84 4.68
CA SER A 212 12.12 14.69 3.57
C SER A 212 11.03 15.66 3.10
N PRO A 213 11.39 16.71 2.33
CA PRO A 213 10.41 17.56 1.65
C PRO A 213 9.48 16.79 0.68
N ARG A 214 9.91 15.58 0.26
CA ARG A 214 9.17 14.72 -0.67
C ARG A 214 8.26 13.70 0.04
N LYS A 215 8.05 13.79 1.35
CA LYS A 215 7.25 12.83 2.14
C LYS A 215 5.80 12.66 1.66
N ALA A 216 5.22 13.70 1.05
CA ALA A 216 3.89 13.66 0.46
C ALA A 216 3.84 13.04 -0.95
N LYS A 217 5.01 12.74 -1.54
CA LYS A 217 5.16 12.14 -2.86
C LYS A 217 5.42 10.64 -2.73
N ARG A 218 5.48 9.95 -3.86
CA ARG A 218 5.68 8.49 -3.87
C ARG A 218 7.09 8.10 -3.42
N LEU A 219 7.18 7.04 -2.61
CA LEU A 219 8.38 6.25 -2.41
C LEU A 219 8.22 4.95 -3.20
N VAL A 220 9.00 4.81 -4.27
CA VAL A 220 9.04 3.58 -5.06
C VAL A 220 10.23 2.76 -4.60
N ALA A 221 10.01 1.52 -4.17
CA ALA A 221 11.08 0.61 -3.76
C ALA A 221 11.24 -0.48 -4.83
N LEU A 222 12.46 -0.68 -5.29
CA LEU A 222 12.82 -1.75 -6.21
C LEU A 222 13.99 -2.55 -5.62
N ASN A 223 13.79 -3.84 -5.43
CA ASN A 223 14.87 -4.76 -5.06
C ASN A 223 15.45 -5.36 -6.34
N VAL A 224 16.68 -4.96 -6.67
CA VAL A 224 17.36 -5.38 -7.91
C VAL A 224 17.55 -6.90 -7.95
N ARG A 225 17.82 -7.52 -6.79
CA ARG A 225 18.07 -8.97 -6.69
C ARG A 225 16.80 -9.81 -6.87
N ALA A 226 15.63 -9.24 -6.61
CA ALA A 226 14.34 -9.95 -6.75
C ALA A 226 13.87 -10.04 -8.21
N VAL A 227 14.48 -9.27 -9.12
CA VAL A 227 14.14 -9.20 -10.54
C VAL A 227 15.18 -9.97 -11.34
N SER A 228 14.76 -10.70 -12.38
CA SER A 228 15.72 -11.36 -13.29
C SER A 228 16.61 -10.31 -13.97
N GLU A 229 17.88 -10.63 -14.18
CA GLU A 229 18.89 -9.73 -14.76
C GLU A 229 18.42 -9.08 -16.07
N THR A 230 17.70 -9.84 -16.89
CA THR A 230 17.14 -9.38 -18.18
C THR A 230 16.01 -8.37 -18.03
N LEU A 231 15.30 -8.35 -16.90
CA LEU A 231 14.16 -7.48 -16.66
C LEU A 231 14.48 -6.26 -15.79
N VAL A 232 15.62 -6.24 -15.09
CA VAL A 232 16.02 -5.11 -14.22
C VAL A 232 15.98 -3.79 -14.96
N GLU A 233 16.47 -3.78 -16.19
CA GLU A 233 16.48 -2.57 -17.03
C GLU A 233 15.06 -2.10 -17.37
N SER A 234 14.18 -3.03 -17.73
CA SER A 234 12.78 -2.76 -18.02
C SER A 234 12.00 -2.28 -16.80
N GLU A 235 12.24 -2.85 -15.62
CA GLU A 235 11.61 -2.41 -14.38
C GLU A 235 12.07 -1.02 -13.95
N LEU A 236 13.35 -0.67 -14.17
CA LEU A 236 13.88 0.65 -13.82
C LEU A 236 13.43 1.76 -14.76
N PHE A 237 13.56 1.52 -16.09
CA PHE A 237 13.42 2.58 -17.11
C PHE A 237 12.13 2.46 -17.92
N GLY A 238 11.40 1.31 -17.81
CA GLY A 238 10.25 1.01 -18.64
C GLY A 238 10.61 0.48 -20.02
N HIS A 239 9.62 0.02 -20.77
CA HIS A 239 9.80 -0.46 -22.14
C HIS A 239 8.64 -0.01 -23.04
N VAL A 240 8.90 0.00 -24.34
CA VAL A 240 7.86 0.13 -25.36
C VAL A 240 7.51 -1.25 -25.91
N ARG A 241 6.32 -1.38 -26.46
CA ARG A 241 5.86 -2.61 -27.10
C ARG A 241 6.87 -3.10 -28.14
N GLY A 242 7.22 -4.39 -28.07
CA GLY A 242 8.19 -5.02 -28.98
C GLY A 242 9.66 -4.80 -28.60
N ALA A 243 9.96 -4.22 -27.44
CA ALA A 243 11.33 -4.04 -26.95
C ALA A 243 12.05 -5.38 -26.69
N TYR A 244 11.33 -6.44 -26.38
CA TYR A 244 11.78 -7.83 -26.26
C TYR A 244 10.62 -8.77 -26.57
N THR A 245 10.87 -10.10 -26.67
CA THR A 245 9.90 -11.11 -27.16
C THR A 245 8.56 -11.09 -26.45
N ASP A 246 8.52 -10.78 -25.14
CA ASP A 246 7.30 -10.78 -24.32
C ASP A 246 6.75 -9.35 -24.04
N ALA A 247 7.30 -8.31 -24.66
CA ALA A 247 6.84 -6.93 -24.50
C ALA A 247 5.56 -6.67 -25.33
N VAL A 248 4.42 -7.08 -24.81
CA VAL A 248 3.10 -6.98 -25.49
C VAL A 248 2.53 -5.55 -25.46
N SER A 249 2.87 -4.75 -24.46
CA SER A 249 2.40 -3.37 -24.26
C SER A 249 3.51 -2.44 -23.77
N ASP A 250 3.28 -1.13 -23.86
CA ASP A 250 4.15 -0.15 -23.21
C ASP A 250 4.02 -0.25 -21.70
N ARG A 251 5.14 -0.10 -20.98
CA ARG A 251 5.15 -0.07 -19.51
C ARG A 251 6.07 1.02 -18.99
N GLU A 252 5.59 1.78 -18.00
CA GLU A 252 6.38 2.78 -17.30
C GLU A 252 7.35 2.10 -16.31
N GLY A 253 8.58 2.65 -16.22
CA GLY A 253 9.58 2.19 -15.28
C GLY A 253 9.51 2.88 -13.90
N ALA A 254 10.25 2.32 -12.94
CA ALA A 254 10.31 2.81 -11.56
C ALA A 254 10.73 4.29 -11.49
N PHE A 255 11.62 4.76 -12.32
CA PHE A 255 12.03 6.18 -12.38
C PHE A 255 10.87 7.09 -12.80
N GLN A 256 10.09 6.70 -13.80
CA GLN A 256 8.96 7.49 -14.27
C GLN A 256 7.84 7.49 -13.22
N TYR A 257 7.60 6.34 -12.60
CA TYR A 257 6.60 6.20 -11.55
C TYR A 257 6.96 6.96 -10.25
N ALA A 258 8.27 7.13 -9.98
CA ALA A 258 8.79 7.88 -8.84
C ALA A 258 8.97 9.38 -9.11
N ASP A 259 8.54 9.89 -10.27
CA ASP A 259 8.78 11.30 -10.63
C ASP A 259 8.20 12.27 -9.60
N GLY A 260 8.99 13.28 -9.23
CA GLY A 260 8.71 14.21 -8.14
C GLY A 260 8.90 13.62 -6.72
N GLY A 261 9.14 12.31 -6.60
CA GLY A 261 9.26 11.56 -5.34
C GLY A 261 10.65 11.00 -5.06
N THR A 262 10.71 9.78 -4.52
CA THR A 262 11.94 9.08 -4.14
C THR A 262 11.94 7.67 -4.72
N LEU A 263 13.06 7.25 -5.30
CA LEU A 263 13.33 5.87 -5.69
C LEU A 263 14.30 5.25 -4.68
N PHE A 264 13.92 4.13 -4.10
CA PHE A 264 14.78 3.31 -3.26
C PHE A 264 15.21 2.07 -4.04
N LEU A 265 16.53 1.94 -4.27
CA LEU A 265 17.14 0.78 -4.91
C LEU A 265 17.77 -0.10 -3.85
N ASP A 266 17.12 -1.22 -3.53
CA ASP A 266 17.68 -2.22 -2.63
C ASP A 266 18.58 -3.20 -3.42
N GLU A 267 19.67 -3.63 -2.80
CA GLU A 267 20.72 -4.49 -3.35
C GLU A 267 21.30 -3.92 -4.67
N ALA A 268 21.61 -2.62 -4.67
CA ALA A 268 22.16 -1.92 -5.85
C ALA A 268 23.48 -2.52 -6.37
N GLY A 269 24.23 -3.23 -5.53
CA GLY A 269 25.44 -3.96 -5.91
C GLY A 269 25.19 -5.17 -6.83
N ASP A 270 23.95 -5.65 -6.93
CA ASP A 270 23.59 -6.77 -7.82
C ASP A 270 23.12 -6.30 -9.22
N MET A 271 23.28 -5.01 -9.53
CA MET A 271 22.87 -4.43 -10.79
C MET A 271 23.77 -4.85 -11.96
N PRO A 272 23.20 -5.31 -13.10
CA PRO A 272 23.98 -5.62 -14.32
C PRO A 272 24.76 -4.41 -14.84
N MET A 273 25.92 -4.63 -15.45
CA MET A 273 26.79 -3.58 -15.98
C MET A 273 26.10 -2.66 -17.01
N SER A 274 25.26 -3.22 -17.87
CA SER A 274 24.47 -2.44 -18.85
C SER A 274 23.52 -1.45 -18.15
N THR A 275 22.87 -1.91 -17.09
CA THR A 275 21.94 -1.10 -16.27
C THR A 275 22.69 -0.03 -15.48
N GLN A 276 23.91 -0.34 -14.96
CA GLN A 276 24.76 0.64 -14.27
C GLN A 276 25.10 1.84 -15.19
N ILE A 277 25.39 1.60 -16.47
CA ILE A 277 25.68 2.65 -17.45
C ILE A 277 24.46 3.58 -17.65
N LYS A 278 23.27 2.98 -17.78
CA LYS A 278 22.03 3.76 -17.95
C LYS A 278 21.68 4.54 -16.68
N LEU A 279 21.84 3.92 -15.50
CA LEU A 279 21.62 4.60 -14.23
C LEU A 279 22.54 5.82 -14.08
N LEU A 280 23.81 5.70 -14.41
CA LEU A 280 24.75 6.82 -14.37
C LEU A 280 24.23 8.01 -15.21
N ARG A 281 23.80 7.76 -16.44
CA ARG A 281 23.23 8.81 -17.31
C ARG A 281 22.00 9.48 -16.68
N VAL A 282 21.10 8.69 -16.07
CA VAL A 282 19.93 9.26 -15.39
C VAL A 282 20.34 10.18 -14.24
N LEU A 283 21.37 9.82 -13.47
CA LEU A 283 21.87 10.62 -12.36
C LEU A 283 22.59 11.91 -12.81
N GLU A 284 23.10 11.94 -14.03
CA GLU A 284 23.78 13.10 -14.60
C GLU A 284 22.83 14.03 -15.36
N GLU A 285 21.98 13.45 -16.21
CA GLU A 285 21.15 14.19 -17.16
C GLU A 285 19.71 14.42 -16.64
N HIS A 286 19.30 13.73 -15.58
CA HIS A 286 17.91 13.71 -15.09
C HIS A 286 16.89 13.32 -16.17
N GLN A 287 17.27 12.39 -17.04
CA GLN A 287 16.45 11.88 -18.12
C GLN A 287 16.57 10.36 -18.20
N ILE A 288 15.47 9.71 -18.56
CA ILE A 288 15.42 8.28 -18.86
C ILE A 288 15.08 8.05 -20.32
N THR A 289 15.47 6.88 -20.83
CA THR A 289 15.04 6.36 -22.13
C THR A 289 14.49 4.96 -21.91
N ARG A 290 13.26 4.69 -22.36
CA ARG A 290 12.65 3.37 -22.26
C ARG A 290 13.41 2.35 -23.10
N VAL A 291 13.36 1.08 -22.70
CA VAL A 291 13.93 0.00 -23.49
C VAL A 291 13.18 -0.12 -24.81
N GLY A 292 13.92 -0.12 -25.92
CA GLY A 292 13.35 -0.15 -27.28
C GLY A 292 12.89 1.21 -27.83
N ASP A 293 13.08 2.31 -27.09
CA ASP A 293 12.74 3.67 -27.52
C ASP A 293 14.01 4.54 -27.58
N ASN A 294 13.94 5.63 -28.36
CA ASN A 294 14.99 6.66 -28.41
C ASN A 294 14.54 8.00 -27.78
N LYS A 295 13.31 8.05 -27.26
CA LYS A 295 12.75 9.28 -26.70
C LYS A 295 13.21 9.47 -25.25
N SER A 296 13.87 10.60 -24.96
CA SER A 296 14.24 10.99 -23.61
C SER A 296 13.04 11.58 -22.84
N ILE A 297 12.86 11.15 -21.62
CA ILE A 297 11.82 11.60 -20.69
C ILE A 297 12.50 12.21 -19.47
N LYS A 298 12.22 13.49 -19.16
CA LYS A 298 12.76 14.15 -17.97
C LYS A 298 12.12 13.59 -16.72
N VAL A 299 12.94 13.37 -15.67
CA VAL A 299 12.50 12.87 -14.37
C VAL A 299 13.23 13.62 -13.25
N ASN A 300 12.50 13.90 -12.16
CA ASN A 300 13.04 14.52 -10.96
C ASN A 300 12.88 13.58 -9.78
N VAL A 301 13.81 12.67 -9.58
CA VAL A 301 13.74 11.62 -8.58
C VAL A 301 14.89 11.73 -7.60
N ARG A 302 14.61 11.75 -6.28
CA ARG A 302 15.62 11.55 -5.25
C ARG A 302 15.98 10.07 -5.19
N LEU A 303 17.28 9.74 -5.28
CA LEU A 303 17.74 8.37 -5.21
C LEU A 303 18.27 8.03 -3.80
N ILE A 304 17.81 6.90 -3.25
CA ILE A 304 18.38 6.23 -2.08
C ILE A 304 18.74 4.81 -2.52
N SER A 305 19.99 4.41 -2.33
CA SER A 305 20.47 3.07 -2.70
C SER A 305 20.91 2.31 -1.47
N ALA A 306 20.69 1.00 -1.43
CA ALA A 306 21.16 0.12 -0.37
C ALA A 306 21.91 -1.08 -0.95
N THR A 307 22.92 -1.57 -0.22
CA THR A 307 23.65 -2.79 -0.58
C THR A 307 24.28 -3.44 0.64
N ASN A 308 24.42 -4.76 0.59
CA ASN A 308 25.23 -5.53 1.53
C ASN A 308 26.59 -5.93 0.95
N ARG A 309 26.85 -5.63 -0.34
CA ARG A 309 28.10 -5.97 -1.03
C ARG A 309 29.17 -4.90 -0.80
N PRO A 310 30.45 -5.29 -0.73
CA PRO A 310 31.60 -4.38 -0.69
C PRO A 310 31.85 -3.79 -2.09
N LEU A 311 31.21 -2.65 -2.40
CA LEU A 311 31.28 -2.05 -3.74
C LEU A 311 32.71 -1.70 -4.16
N GLU A 312 33.58 -1.30 -3.24
CA GLU A 312 34.98 -1.00 -3.51
C GLU A 312 35.70 -2.23 -4.11
N LYS A 313 35.52 -3.41 -3.50
CA LYS A 313 36.08 -4.66 -4.02
C LYS A 313 35.48 -5.03 -5.37
N MET A 314 34.18 -4.82 -5.55
CA MET A 314 33.51 -5.10 -6.82
C MET A 314 34.01 -4.19 -7.97
N ILE A 315 34.49 -2.98 -7.64
CA ILE A 315 35.13 -2.08 -8.62
C ILE A 315 36.47 -2.66 -9.05
N GLU A 316 37.29 -3.14 -8.09
CA GLU A 316 38.56 -3.81 -8.37
C GLU A 316 38.37 -5.06 -9.24
N ASP A 317 37.32 -5.84 -8.98
CA ASP A 317 36.92 -7.05 -9.72
C ASP A 317 36.25 -6.73 -11.08
N GLY A 318 36.03 -5.46 -11.44
CA GLY A 318 35.36 -5.04 -12.68
C GLY A 318 33.83 -5.34 -12.72
N GLN A 319 33.22 -5.65 -11.58
CA GLN A 319 31.80 -5.97 -11.46
C GLN A 319 30.93 -4.74 -11.18
N PHE A 320 31.52 -3.62 -10.77
CA PHE A 320 30.84 -2.37 -10.52
C PHE A 320 31.63 -1.19 -11.07
N ARG A 321 30.94 -0.21 -11.64
CA ARG A 321 31.61 0.96 -12.25
C ARG A 321 31.99 1.98 -11.20
N ASN A 322 33.23 2.47 -11.30
CA ASN A 322 33.77 3.47 -10.39
C ASN A 322 33.05 4.83 -10.50
N ASP A 323 32.67 5.24 -11.72
CA ASP A 323 31.94 6.49 -11.95
C ASP A 323 30.54 6.48 -11.29
N LEU A 324 29.78 5.39 -11.43
CA LEU A 324 28.50 5.22 -10.78
C LEU A 324 28.65 5.21 -9.24
N TYR A 325 29.67 4.52 -8.72
CA TYR A 325 29.93 4.47 -7.27
C TYR A 325 30.06 5.87 -6.66
N TYR A 326 30.85 6.76 -7.27
CA TYR A 326 31.00 8.13 -6.76
C TYR A 326 29.71 8.94 -6.86
N ARG A 327 28.87 8.67 -7.85
CA ARG A 327 27.58 9.33 -8.01
C ARG A 327 26.54 8.85 -6.98
N LEU A 328 26.62 7.58 -6.56
CA LEU A 328 25.79 7.01 -5.49
C LEU A 328 26.31 7.40 -4.09
N LYS A 329 27.63 7.50 -3.90
CA LYS A 329 28.33 7.75 -2.63
C LYS A 329 28.41 9.26 -2.27
N VAL A 330 27.36 10.05 -2.53
CA VAL A 330 27.35 11.47 -2.09
C VAL A 330 27.26 11.54 -0.57
N VAL A 331 26.34 10.77 0.03
CA VAL A 331 26.26 10.58 1.47
C VAL A 331 26.19 9.08 1.76
N THR A 332 27.15 8.58 2.54
CA THR A 332 27.15 7.17 2.96
C THR A 332 26.61 7.03 4.39
N VAL A 333 25.73 6.05 4.57
CA VAL A 333 25.14 5.68 5.87
C VAL A 333 25.43 4.19 6.09
N HIS A 334 26.24 3.89 7.10
CA HIS A 334 26.54 2.51 7.46
C HIS A 334 25.69 2.06 8.63
N LEU A 335 24.94 0.95 8.44
CA LEU A 335 24.16 0.31 9.50
C LEU A 335 25.01 -0.78 10.17
N PRO A 336 25.32 -0.64 11.46
CA PRO A 336 26.05 -1.67 12.17
C PRO A 336 25.23 -2.96 12.28
N PRO A 337 25.86 -4.14 12.24
CA PRO A 337 25.18 -5.40 12.49
C PRO A 337 24.70 -5.47 13.95
N LEU A 338 23.70 -6.33 14.22
CA LEU A 338 23.04 -6.39 15.54
C LEU A 338 24.00 -6.76 16.68
N ARG A 339 25.04 -7.57 16.40
CA ARG A 339 26.10 -7.92 17.35
C ARG A 339 26.95 -6.74 17.85
N GLU A 340 26.99 -5.64 17.08
CA GLU A 340 27.69 -4.39 17.43
C GLU A 340 26.80 -3.37 18.13
N ARG A 341 25.46 -3.67 18.24
CA ARG A 341 24.46 -2.84 18.92
C ARG A 341 23.55 -3.70 19.80
N ARG A 342 24.15 -4.46 20.69
CA ARG A 342 23.45 -5.45 21.52
C ARG A 342 22.39 -4.83 22.43
N GLU A 343 22.55 -3.57 22.80
CA GLU A 343 21.58 -2.81 23.58
C GLU A 343 20.21 -2.70 22.88
N ASP A 344 20.18 -2.83 21.54
CA ASP A 344 18.95 -2.79 20.76
C ASP A 344 18.16 -4.11 20.83
N ILE A 345 18.80 -5.23 21.24
CA ILE A 345 18.18 -6.57 21.20
C ILE A 345 16.92 -6.61 22.07
N ILE A 346 17.02 -6.18 23.34
CA ILE A 346 15.89 -6.25 24.29
C ILE A 346 14.71 -5.36 23.86
N PRO A 347 14.90 -4.09 23.49
CA PRO A 347 13.83 -3.25 22.94
C PRO A 347 13.19 -3.83 21.67
N LEU A 348 13.99 -4.41 20.76
CA LEU A 348 13.49 -5.05 19.55
C LEU A 348 12.69 -6.32 19.85
N MET A 349 13.15 -7.17 20.77
CA MET A 349 12.41 -8.34 21.25
C MET A 349 11.03 -7.95 21.77
N ASP A 350 10.97 -6.95 22.67
CA ASP A 350 9.71 -6.49 23.26
C ASP A 350 8.78 -5.86 22.21
N HIS A 351 9.33 -5.09 21.27
CA HIS A 351 8.58 -4.52 20.16
C HIS A 351 7.95 -5.62 19.30
N PHE A 352 8.73 -6.60 18.85
CA PHE A 352 8.23 -7.69 18.01
C PHE A 352 7.24 -8.59 18.75
N ARG A 353 7.50 -8.91 20.03
CA ARG A 353 6.57 -9.65 20.87
C ARG A 353 5.19 -8.97 20.90
N LYS A 354 5.13 -7.68 21.22
CA LYS A 354 3.89 -6.91 21.22
C LYS A 354 3.19 -6.88 19.85
N GLN A 355 3.98 -6.78 18.78
CA GLN A 355 3.49 -6.81 17.41
C GLN A 355 2.86 -8.17 17.08
N PHE A 356 3.52 -9.28 17.41
CA PHE A 356 3.06 -10.63 17.06
C PHE A 356 1.90 -11.11 17.92
N ILE A 357 1.86 -10.77 19.21
CA ILE A 357 0.68 -10.98 20.07
C ILE A 357 -0.57 -10.40 19.40
N ARG A 358 -0.50 -9.16 18.93
CA ARG A 358 -1.63 -8.50 18.23
C ARG A 358 -1.94 -9.16 16.89
N ARG A 359 -0.90 -9.47 16.09
CA ARG A 359 -1.07 -10.02 14.74
C ARG A 359 -1.69 -11.41 14.74
N HIS A 360 -1.27 -12.27 15.66
CA HIS A 360 -1.71 -13.66 15.77
C HIS A 360 -2.84 -13.85 16.79
N ASN A 361 -3.37 -12.74 17.35
CA ASN A 361 -4.42 -12.74 18.38
C ASN A 361 -4.10 -13.72 19.54
N ARG A 362 -2.84 -13.70 20.02
CA ARG A 362 -2.36 -14.52 21.13
C ARG A 362 -2.58 -13.81 22.46
N GLY A 363 -2.60 -14.58 23.53
CA GLY A 363 -2.61 -14.06 24.89
C GLY A 363 -1.31 -13.31 25.24
N PRO A 364 -1.29 -12.56 26.34
CA PRO A 364 -0.07 -11.90 26.81
C PRO A 364 0.97 -12.95 27.19
N CYS A 365 2.18 -12.83 26.63
CA CYS A 365 3.31 -13.70 26.93
C CYS A 365 4.55 -12.87 27.26
N ASN A 366 5.52 -13.44 28.01
CA ASN A 366 6.73 -12.75 28.41
C ASN A 366 7.96 -13.64 28.27
N PHE A 367 9.07 -13.05 27.82
CA PHE A 367 10.34 -13.75 27.76
C PHE A 367 10.86 -14.08 29.16
N THR A 368 11.36 -15.31 29.32
CA THR A 368 12.09 -15.68 30.54
C THR A 368 13.48 -15.03 30.55
N PRO A 369 14.08 -14.84 31.74
CA PRO A 369 15.46 -14.34 31.84
C PRO A 369 16.48 -15.23 31.14
N ALA A 370 16.20 -16.52 31.01
CA ALA A 370 17.07 -17.50 30.34
C ALA A 370 17.12 -17.19 28.81
N VAL A 371 15.96 -17.00 28.18
CA VAL A 371 15.85 -16.62 26.75
C VAL A 371 16.52 -15.27 26.51
N THR A 372 16.25 -14.28 27.36
CA THR A 372 16.85 -12.95 27.23
C THR A 372 18.36 -12.99 27.23
N ARG A 373 18.97 -13.77 28.14
CA ARG A 373 20.44 -13.98 28.19
C ARG A 373 20.95 -14.64 26.92
N LYS A 374 20.25 -15.67 26.43
CA LYS A 374 20.63 -16.40 25.21
C LYS A 374 20.57 -15.50 23.97
N PHE A 375 19.53 -14.70 23.83
CA PHE A 375 19.38 -13.72 22.74
C PHE A 375 20.47 -12.64 22.78
N TYR A 376 20.81 -12.14 23.97
CA TYR A 376 21.86 -11.14 24.15
C TYR A 376 23.25 -11.67 23.76
N ALA A 377 23.52 -12.97 24.02
CA ALA A 377 24.81 -13.62 23.74
C ALA A 377 24.97 -14.03 22.26
N TYR A 378 23.89 -14.24 21.54
CA TYR A 378 23.90 -14.75 20.16
C TYR A 378 24.48 -13.75 19.16
N SER A 379 25.11 -14.23 18.09
CA SER A 379 25.82 -13.41 17.09
C SER A 379 24.94 -12.77 16.04
N TRP A 380 23.72 -13.26 15.89
CA TRP A 380 22.69 -12.74 14.94
C TRP A 380 23.19 -12.60 13.49
N PRO A 381 23.61 -13.67 12.80
CA PRO A 381 24.09 -13.59 11.43
C PRO A 381 23.03 -13.06 10.44
N GLY A 382 21.75 -13.26 10.73
CA GLY A 382 20.62 -12.69 9.98
C GLY A 382 20.07 -11.38 10.56
N ASN A 383 20.78 -10.78 11.54
CA ASN A 383 20.47 -9.50 12.16
C ASN A 383 19.01 -9.39 12.66
N ILE A 384 18.38 -8.25 12.47
CA ILE A 384 16.99 -7.98 12.92
C ILE A 384 15.98 -8.92 12.23
N ARG A 385 16.24 -9.32 10.97
CA ARG A 385 15.33 -10.25 10.26
C ARG A 385 15.27 -11.60 10.97
N GLN A 386 16.39 -12.14 11.40
CA GLN A 386 16.46 -13.38 12.16
C GLN A 386 15.83 -13.22 13.55
N LEU A 387 16.19 -12.16 14.28
CA LEU A 387 15.59 -11.85 15.58
C LEU A 387 14.05 -11.79 15.51
N ARG A 388 13.53 -11.09 14.52
CA ARG A 388 12.08 -10.98 14.29
C ARG A 388 11.43 -12.34 14.06
N ASN A 389 12.03 -13.17 13.20
CA ASN A 389 11.51 -14.51 12.90
C ASN A 389 11.49 -15.39 14.15
N PHE A 390 12.56 -15.35 14.96
CA PHE A 390 12.63 -16.14 16.20
C PHE A 390 11.57 -15.71 17.21
N VAL A 391 11.37 -14.40 17.39
CA VAL A 391 10.30 -13.89 18.26
C VAL A 391 8.93 -14.27 17.73
N GLU A 392 8.71 -14.24 16.40
CA GLU A 392 7.44 -14.67 15.79
C GLU A 392 7.17 -16.15 16.06
N THR A 393 8.17 -17.02 15.84
CA THR A 393 8.08 -18.46 16.11
C THR A 393 7.72 -18.73 17.57
N MET A 394 8.43 -18.13 18.52
CA MET A 394 8.16 -18.29 19.94
C MET A 394 6.73 -17.85 20.32
N VAL A 395 6.27 -16.70 19.84
CA VAL A 395 4.90 -16.23 20.12
C VAL A 395 3.83 -17.12 19.49
N VAL A 396 4.11 -17.73 18.34
CA VAL A 396 3.18 -18.65 17.67
C VAL A 396 3.12 -20.01 18.38
N LEU A 397 4.25 -20.52 18.86
CA LEU A 397 4.34 -21.80 19.56
C LEU A 397 3.95 -21.73 21.04
N ASP A 398 3.94 -20.53 21.64
CA ASP A 398 3.60 -20.31 23.04
C ASP A 398 2.22 -20.90 23.40
N THR A 399 2.17 -21.66 24.48
CA THR A 399 0.96 -22.32 24.99
C THR A 399 0.59 -21.91 26.42
N ASP A 400 1.55 -21.36 27.18
CA ASP A 400 1.39 -21.08 28.61
C ASP A 400 1.63 -19.61 29.01
N GLY A 401 1.89 -18.73 28.04
CA GLY A 401 2.20 -17.31 28.25
C GLY A 401 3.63 -17.03 28.68
N ARG A 402 4.53 -18.02 28.58
CA ARG A 402 5.94 -17.91 28.96
C ARG A 402 6.83 -18.35 27.81
N LEU A 403 7.49 -17.38 27.19
CA LEU A 403 8.46 -17.64 26.13
C LEU A 403 9.76 -18.15 26.76
N ASP A 404 9.93 -19.48 26.80
CA ASP A 404 11.07 -20.14 27.42
C ASP A 404 12.03 -20.77 26.39
N ILE A 405 13.05 -21.45 26.89
CA ILE A 405 14.10 -22.09 26.08
C ILE A 405 13.51 -23.17 25.17
N ASP A 406 12.47 -23.86 25.62
CA ASP A 406 11.80 -24.92 24.86
C ASP A 406 11.03 -24.40 23.64
N ASP A 407 10.68 -23.09 23.60
CA ASP A 407 10.07 -22.43 22.47
C ASP A 407 11.09 -21.89 21.45
N LEU A 408 12.39 -22.03 21.72
CA LEU A 408 13.43 -21.50 20.85
C LEU A 408 13.58 -22.33 19.58
N PRO A 409 13.81 -21.67 18.43
CA PRO A 409 14.23 -22.37 17.23
C PRO A 409 15.55 -23.14 17.46
N PRO A 410 15.70 -24.39 16.92
CA PRO A 410 16.84 -25.26 17.17
C PRO A 410 18.20 -24.64 16.80
N GLU A 411 18.22 -23.65 15.89
CA GLU A 411 19.46 -22.95 15.50
C GLU A 411 20.11 -22.17 16.65
N LEU A 412 19.38 -21.85 17.71
CA LEU A 412 19.91 -21.21 18.91
C LEU A 412 20.47 -22.21 19.92
N ASP A 413 20.14 -23.50 19.84
CA ASP A 413 20.65 -24.54 20.74
C ASP A 413 22.09 -24.95 20.41
N ASP A 414 22.46 -24.96 19.14
CA ASP A 414 23.80 -25.33 18.66
C ASP A 414 24.90 -24.30 18.99
N ALA A 415 24.54 -23.07 19.37
CA ALA A 415 25.50 -22.00 19.66
C ALA A 415 26.15 -22.05 21.06
N GLY A 416 25.78 -23.03 21.89
CA GLY A 416 26.33 -23.25 23.26
C GLY A 416 27.51 -24.20 23.36
N GLY A 417 27.89 -24.91 22.29
CA GLY A 417 29.01 -25.85 22.26
C GLY A 417 30.12 -25.35 21.34
N GLY A 418 31.32 -25.14 21.91
CA GLY A 418 32.46 -24.53 21.23
C GLY A 418 32.92 -25.20 19.95
N GLY A 419 33.42 -24.39 19.05
CA GLY A 419 34.52 -24.61 18.11
C GLY A 419 34.42 -25.82 17.18
N GLY A 420 34.01 -25.63 15.93
CA GLY A 420 34.18 -26.62 14.89
C GLY A 420 33.69 -26.12 13.56
N VAL A 421 34.60 -25.62 12.73
CA VAL A 421 34.37 -25.33 11.33
C VAL A 421 34.06 -26.62 10.60
N ALA A 422 32.84 -26.81 10.14
CA ALA A 422 32.55 -27.75 9.06
C ALA A 422 31.51 -27.11 8.15
N GLY A 423 31.94 -26.80 6.93
CA GLY A 423 31.07 -26.32 5.88
C GLY A 423 30.06 -27.39 5.48
N VAL A 424 28.82 -27.07 5.60
CA VAL A 424 27.74 -27.78 4.90
C VAL A 424 26.93 -26.73 4.18
N GLY A 425 27.00 -26.80 2.84
CA GLY A 425 26.11 -26.07 1.96
C GLY A 425 24.66 -26.51 2.20
N GLY A 426 23.92 -25.68 2.91
CA GLY A 426 22.50 -25.86 3.15
C GLY A 426 21.74 -24.84 2.32
N THR A 427 21.00 -25.34 1.38
CA THR A 427 20.06 -24.59 0.51
C THR A 427 19.13 -23.72 1.35
N ALA A 428 19.28 -22.40 1.22
CA ALA A 428 18.35 -21.42 1.78
C ALA A 428 16.97 -21.58 1.13
N GLY A 429 16.06 -22.21 1.83
CA GLY A 429 14.63 -22.17 1.54
C GLY A 429 14.15 -20.73 1.68
N SER A 430 13.80 -20.12 0.54
CA SER A 430 13.23 -18.80 0.46
C SER A 430 11.81 -18.82 1.01
N PHE A 431 11.62 -18.40 2.25
CA PHE A 431 10.32 -17.92 2.73
C PHE A 431 10.33 -16.40 2.65
N ALA A 432 9.86 -15.90 1.50
CA ALA A 432 9.48 -14.51 1.35
C ALA A 432 8.15 -14.29 2.08
N GLY A 433 8.21 -13.80 3.31
CA GLY A 433 7.06 -13.24 4.02
C GLY A 433 6.92 -11.78 3.63
N GLU A 434 6.09 -11.52 2.65
CA GLU A 434 5.70 -10.16 2.24
C GLU A 434 4.98 -9.43 3.35
N LEU A 435 5.38 -8.18 3.58
CA LEU A 435 4.53 -7.17 4.21
C LEU A 435 3.37 -6.89 3.25
N PRO A 436 2.14 -6.68 3.73
CA PRO A 436 1.04 -6.35 2.83
C PRO A 436 1.28 -4.97 2.22
N ALA A 437 1.67 -4.95 0.95
CA ALA A 437 1.41 -3.83 0.06
C ALA A 437 -0.02 -4.01 -0.42
N GLU A 438 -0.94 -3.25 0.10
CA GLU A 438 -2.24 -3.08 -0.52
C GLU A 438 -2.07 -2.33 -1.83
N ILE A 439 -2.79 -2.85 -2.83
CA ILE A 439 -3.27 -2.23 -4.06
C ILE A 439 -2.26 -2.18 -5.23
N HIS A 440 -2.34 -3.14 -6.10
CA HIS A 440 -2.87 -3.06 -7.47
C HIS A 440 -2.75 -4.43 -8.15
N GLY A 441 -3.87 -4.83 -8.71
CA GLY A 441 -4.03 -6.07 -9.46
C GLY A 441 -3.17 -6.11 -10.71
N ASP A 442 -2.97 -7.30 -11.07
CA ASP A 442 -3.11 -7.94 -12.36
C ASP A 442 -1.86 -8.65 -12.88
N HIS A 443 -2.05 -9.94 -12.99
CA HIS A 443 -1.47 -10.93 -13.90
C HIS A 443 0.04 -10.93 -14.23
N SER A 444 0.73 -11.92 -13.70
CA SER A 444 1.55 -12.78 -14.58
C SER A 444 1.89 -14.12 -13.90
N GLN A 445 1.40 -15.20 -14.52
CA GLN A 445 1.80 -16.58 -14.27
C GLN A 445 3.27 -16.76 -14.69
N GLY A 446 4.08 -17.25 -13.79
CA GLY A 446 5.44 -17.68 -14.07
C GLY A 446 5.58 -19.20 -13.88
N PHE A 447 5.80 -19.90 -14.98
CA PHE A 447 6.13 -21.33 -15.06
C PHE A 447 7.39 -21.69 -14.26
N ARG A 448 7.34 -22.76 -13.51
CA ARG A 448 8.52 -23.57 -13.17
C ARG A 448 8.26 -25.04 -13.45
N THR A 449 8.98 -25.55 -14.41
CA THR A 449 9.21 -26.98 -14.65
C THR A 449 10.29 -27.48 -13.69
N GLY A 450 10.04 -28.60 -13.05
CA GLY A 450 11.02 -29.32 -12.26
C GLY A 450 10.54 -30.74 -12.01
N SER A 451 11.04 -31.69 -12.80
CA SER A 451 10.84 -33.12 -12.72
C SER A 451 11.59 -33.74 -11.52
N GLY A 452 10.96 -34.72 -10.87
CA GLY A 452 11.65 -35.58 -9.90
C GLY A 452 10.72 -36.59 -9.27
N ALA A 453 10.89 -37.85 -9.67
CA ALA A 453 10.12 -39.03 -9.29
C ALA A 453 10.49 -39.53 -7.87
N GLY A 454 9.55 -40.26 -7.22
CA GLY A 454 9.88 -41.20 -6.13
C GLY A 454 8.76 -41.48 -5.15
N SER A 455 8.02 -42.47 -5.39
CA SER A 455 7.37 -43.60 -4.68
C SER A 455 7.00 -43.50 -3.19
N SER A 456 5.77 -43.95 -2.96
CA SER A 456 5.22 -44.93 -2.01
C SER A 456 4.84 -44.48 -0.59
N GLY A 457 3.56 -44.67 -0.30
CA GLY A 457 3.11 -45.46 0.85
C GLY A 457 2.36 -44.77 1.96
N GLY A 458 1.06 -44.99 2.03
CA GLY A 458 0.41 -45.41 3.28
C GLY A 458 -0.29 -44.38 4.14
N GLY A 459 -1.61 -44.53 4.22
CA GLY A 459 -2.35 -44.48 5.51
C GLY A 459 -2.90 -43.18 6.00
N GLY A 460 -4.16 -42.95 5.82
CA GLY A 460 -5.24 -42.63 6.75
C GLY A 460 -5.11 -41.50 7.75
N GLU A 461 -5.91 -40.52 7.70
CA GLU A 461 -6.98 -40.18 8.64
C GLU A 461 -7.48 -38.74 8.45
N LYS A 462 -8.76 -38.59 8.65
CA LYS A 462 -9.53 -37.35 8.49
C LYS A 462 -9.28 -36.42 9.66
N LEU A 463 -9.16 -35.14 9.39
CA LEU A 463 -9.68 -34.10 10.29
C LEU A 463 -10.09 -32.87 9.48
N GLY A 464 -11.36 -32.53 9.59
CA GLY A 464 -11.97 -31.41 8.90
C GLY A 464 -11.77 -30.12 9.66
N ILE A 465 -11.59 -29.03 8.90
CA ILE A 465 -11.83 -27.69 9.40
C ILE A 465 -12.64 -26.95 8.32
N GLY A 466 -13.81 -26.48 8.76
CA GLY A 466 -14.76 -25.78 7.92
C GLY A 466 -14.45 -24.28 7.80
N GLY A 467 -15.01 -23.71 6.76
CA GLY A 467 -15.02 -22.27 6.54
C GLY A 467 -15.28 -22.01 5.05
N ASN A 468 -16.54 -22.06 4.66
CA ASN A 468 -16.90 -22.23 3.26
C ASN A 468 -17.97 -21.23 2.82
N HIS A 469 -17.78 -20.64 1.67
CA HIS A 469 -18.90 -20.32 0.78
C HIS A 469 -18.66 -21.08 -0.53
N GLY A 470 -18.97 -22.37 -0.49
CA GLY A 470 -18.92 -23.27 -1.62
C GLY A 470 -20.28 -23.46 -2.24
N ILE A 471 -20.32 -23.40 -3.53
CA ILE A 471 -21.44 -23.74 -4.41
C ILE A 471 -21.91 -25.17 -4.09
N GLN A 472 -23.12 -25.33 -3.57
CA GLN A 472 -23.77 -26.63 -3.43
C GLN A 472 -24.16 -27.16 -4.81
N GLY A 473 -23.58 -28.30 -5.23
CA GLY A 473 -23.97 -28.96 -6.49
C GLY A 473 -23.03 -30.02 -7.05
N LEU A 474 -21.86 -30.26 -6.47
CA LEU A 474 -20.95 -31.31 -6.94
C LEU A 474 -21.33 -32.68 -6.33
N THR A 475 -22.05 -33.53 -7.05
CA THR A 475 -22.47 -34.86 -6.62
C THR A 475 -21.72 -36.00 -7.37
N GLY A 476 -20.41 -35.85 -7.62
CA GLY A 476 -19.59 -36.94 -8.15
C GLY A 476 -18.21 -36.93 -7.46
N PRO A 477 -17.54 -38.10 -7.30
CA PRO A 477 -16.18 -38.14 -6.83
C PRO A 477 -15.31 -37.37 -7.84
N ALA A 478 -14.56 -36.38 -7.37
CA ALA A 478 -13.58 -35.71 -8.21
C ALA A 478 -12.57 -36.76 -8.71
N PRO A 479 -12.31 -36.84 -10.01
CA PRO A 479 -11.28 -37.74 -10.51
C PRO A 479 -9.95 -37.36 -9.93
N ASP A 480 -9.04 -38.34 -9.77
CA ASP A 480 -7.70 -38.09 -9.28
C ASP A 480 -6.96 -37.21 -10.31
N LEU A 481 -6.93 -35.89 -10.06
CA LEU A 481 -6.39 -34.90 -10.98
C LEU A 481 -4.88 -34.72 -10.83
N ILE A 482 -4.30 -35.32 -9.78
CA ILE A 482 -2.87 -35.25 -9.49
C ILE A 482 -2.09 -36.08 -10.50
N GLY A 483 -1.18 -35.45 -11.24
CA GLY A 483 -0.35 -36.12 -12.27
C GLY A 483 -0.95 -36.15 -13.67
N LYS A 484 -2.15 -35.58 -13.89
CA LYS A 484 -2.72 -35.41 -15.24
C LYS A 484 -2.17 -34.17 -15.94
N LYS A 485 -2.24 -34.17 -17.28
CA LYS A 485 -1.86 -33.02 -18.09
C LYS A 485 -2.84 -31.88 -17.85
N MET A 486 -2.37 -30.64 -17.95
CA MET A 486 -3.20 -29.45 -17.72
C MET A 486 -4.39 -29.36 -18.69
N ASP A 487 -4.21 -29.77 -19.94
CA ASP A 487 -5.28 -29.81 -20.94
C ASP A 487 -6.41 -30.78 -20.52
N ASP A 488 -6.08 -31.91 -19.89
CA ASP A 488 -7.06 -32.91 -19.41
C ASP A 488 -7.85 -32.38 -18.20
N ILE A 489 -7.16 -31.65 -17.29
CA ILE A 489 -7.78 -31.04 -16.13
C ILE A 489 -8.74 -29.92 -16.57
N GLU A 490 -8.30 -29.11 -17.51
CA GLU A 490 -9.08 -28.00 -18.04
C GLU A 490 -10.31 -28.52 -18.81
N ARG A 491 -10.16 -29.54 -19.62
CA ARG A 491 -11.26 -30.20 -20.32
C ARG A 491 -12.30 -30.72 -19.34
N TRP A 492 -11.87 -31.42 -18.29
CA TRP A 492 -12.76 -31.93 -17.25
C TRP A 492 -13.49 -30.78 -16.53
N ALA A 493 -12.80 -29.70 -16.15
CA ALA A 493 -13.40 -28.55 -15.49
C ALA A 493 -14.47 -27.88 -16.37
N ILE A 494 -14.21 -27.72 -17.66
CA ILE A 494 -15.16 -27.16 -18.63
C ILE A 494 -16.39 -28.08 -18.81
N GLU A 495 -16.18 -29.38 -18.99
CA GLU A 495 -17.27 -30.35 -19.19
C GLU A 495 -18.15 -30.44 -17.93
N GLU A 496 -17.58 -30.47 -16.72
CA GLU A 496 -18.35 -30.54 -15.48
C GLU A 496 -19.10 -29.25 -15.18
N THR A 497 -18.49 -28.09 -15.47
CA THR A 497 -19.17 -26.79 -15.29
C THR A 497 -20.32 -26.62 -16.29
N LEU A 498 -20.18 -27.10 -17.53
CA LEU A 498 -21.27 -27.13 -18.49
C LEU A 498 -22.41 -28.07 -18.04
N ARG A 499 -22.08 -29.16 -17.36
CA ARG A 499 -23.08 -30.08 -16.81
C ARG A 499 -23.85 -29.40 -15.65
N LEU A 500 -23.16 -28.67 -14.80
CA LEU A 500 -23.76 -27.90 -13.69
C LEU A 500 -24.69 -26.79 -14.19
N THR A 501 -24.32 -26.13 -15.28
CA THR A 501 -25.11 -25.03 -15.89
C THR A 501 -26.14 -25.53 -16.92
N ALA A 502 -26.45 -26.84 -16.96
CA ALA A 502 -27.36 -27.45 -17.90
C ALA A 502 -27.09 -27.08 -19.38
N GLY A 503 -25.81 -26.89 -19.73
CA GLY A 503 -25.37 -26.51 -21.07
C GLY A 503 -25.32 -25.01 -21.36
N ASN A 504 -25.63 -24.17 -20.39
CA ASN A 504 -25.55 -22.71 -20.53
C ASN A 504 -24.07 -22.25 -20.57
N ARG A 505 -23.59 -21.96 -21.78
CA ARG A 505 -22.17 -21.64 -22.04
C ARG A 505 -21.76 -20.28 -21.50
N GLU A 506 -22.66 -19.30 -21.45
CA GLU A 506 -22.35 -17.98 -20.92
C GLU A 506 -22.20 -18.02 -19.40
N GLU A 507 -23.03 -18.79 -18.74
CA GLU A 507 -22.98 -18.99 -17.30
C GLU A 507 -21.77 -19.85 -16.90
N ALA A 508 -21.46 -20.88 -17.65
CA ALA A 508 -20.26 -21.70 -17.49
C ALA A 508 -18.96 -20.86 -17.66
N ALA A 509 -18.93 -19.98 -18.65
CA ALA A 509 -17.80 -19.06 -18.84
C ALA A 509 -17.58 -18.11 -17.65
N LYS A 510 -18.67 -17.61 -17.05
CA LYS A 510 -18.60 -16.76 -15.83
C LYS A 510 -18.10 -17.54 -14.61
N ILE A 511 -18.57 -18.78 -14.40
CA ILE A 511 -18.14 -19.63 -13.27
C ILE A 511 -16.66 -19.99 -13.40
N LEU A 512 -16.18 -20.24 -14.61
CA LEU A 512 -14.78 -20.59 -14.90
C LEU A 512 -13.85 -19.36 -15.01
N ASP A 513 -14.40 -18.16 -14.88
CA ASP A 513 -13.68 -16.88 -15.06
C ASP A 513 -12.90 -16.80 -16.39
N ILE A 514 -13.53 -17.29 -17.47
CA ILE A 514 -12.97 -17.25 -18.83
C ILE A 514 -13.93 -16.53 -19.78
N GLY A 515 -13.39 -15.83 -20.78
CA GLY A 515 -14.22 -15.19 -21.81
C GLY A 515 -15.06 -16.22 -22.57
N ALA A 516 -16.35 -15.94 -22.84
CA ALA A 516 -17.25 -16.82 -23.58
C ALA A 516 -16.63 -17.26 -24.92
N ARG A 517 -15.94 -16.39 -25.64
CA ARG A 517 -15.21 -16.69 -26.89
C ARG A 517 -14.10 -17.73 -26.70
N THR A 518 -13.43 -17.71 -25.56
CA THR A 518 -12.38 -18.69 -25.20
C THR A 518 -12.99 -20.04 -24.92
N LEU A 519 -14.13 -20.10 -24.21
CA LEU A 519 -14.87 -21.31 -23.95
C LEU A 519 -15.34 -21.98 -25.27
N TYR A 520 -15.91 -21.19 -26.19
CA TYR A 520 -16.33 -21.71 -27.51
C TYR A 520 -15.15 -22.31 -28.28
N ARG A 521 -14.02 -21.61 -28.35
CA ARG A 521 -12.82 -22.10 -29.07
C ARG A 521 -12.29 -23.41 -28.47
N LYS A 522 -12.31 -23.54 -27.12
CA LYS A 522 -11.85 -24.76 -26.44
C LYS A 522 -12.80 -25.93 -26.67
N LEU A 523 -14.11 -25.72 -26.64
CA LEU A 523 -15.11 -26.75 -26.96
C LEU A 523 -15.00 -27.23 -28.40
N ASP A 524 -14.72 -26.36 -29.36
CA ASP A 524 -14.52 -26.75 -30.76
C ASP A 524 -13.21 -27.52 -30.92
N LYS A 525 -12.13 -27.17 -30.21
CA LYS A 525 -10.88 -27.96 -30.16
C LYS A 525 -11.13 -29.38 -29.65
N TYR A 526 -11.84 -29.53 -28.52
CA TYR A 526 -12.12 -30.84 -27.92
C TYR A 526 -13.05 -31.72 -28.76
N LYS A 527 -13.91 -31.12 -29.60
CA LYS A 527 -14.72 -31.87 -30.58
C LYS A 527 -13.93 -32.40 -31.77
N GLN A 528 -12.78 -31.78 -32.08
CA GLN A 528 -11.92 -32.24 -33.20
C GLN A 528 -10.90 -33.28 -32.74
N GLU A 529 -10.62 -33.38 -31.43
CA GLU A 529 -9.66 -34.32 -30.85
C GLU A 529 -10.31 -35.61 -30.29
N GLY A 530 -11.62 -35.70 -30.28
CA GLY A 530 -12.41 -36.88 -29.87
C GLY A 530 -13.25 -37.43 -30.98
#